data_15bdd7df75aad687ee400e6762f7c878
#
_entry.id   15bdd7df75aad687ee400e6762f7c878
#
_cell.length_a   1.000
_cell.length_b   1.000
_cell.length_c   1.000
_cell.angle_alpha   90.00
_cell.angle_beta   90.00
_cell.angle_gamma   90.00
#
_symmetry.space_group_name_H-M   'P 1'
#
loop_
_entity.id
_entity.type
_entity.pdbx_description
1 polymer ?
#
loop_
_entity_poly.entity_id
_entity_poly.type
_entity_poly.pdbx_seq_one_letter_code
_entity_poly.pdbx_strand_id
1 'polypeptide(L)'
;MDKYEYKLKLDEIKNLMAKKQYTEAAEIADSINWRKVRNVNALMKAGDIYAQIGRYDEAKEILLMAYDRSPIGRMIIYKLAEIAIKTKEFDEAQEYYDEFVEIAPHDNLKYILRYEMNKAKGAGLDVLIQILEELKEQEYTEKWAFELAYLYHQAGRSEECINACDELILWFGDGPYVEKALELNRAQEDKYRQFKQRKDGIVEVRPEDYLESGEIIKEPVQIKPVTTNAEKFNTVNLQEELARSMQQIMNATEKEEVADTMQGIKKIVEEIPYLQLP
;
A
#
# COMPACT_ATOMS: atom_id res chain seq x y z
N MET A 1 30.09 -29.80 12.95
CA MET A 1 28.89 -29.32 13.66
C MET A 1 27.94 -30.50 13.82
N ASP A 2 27.53 -30.81 15.02
CA ASP A 2 26.56 -31.86 15.32
C ASP A 2 25.14 -31.40 14.92
N LYS A 3 24.24 -32.37 14.62
CA LYS A 3 22.85 -32.10 14.23
C LYS A 3 22.09 -31.33 15.30
N TYR A 4 22.39 -31.57 16.56
CA TYR A 4 21.76 -30.87 17.69
C TYR A 4 22.23 -29.41 17.77
N GLU A 5 23.52 -29.17 17.68
CA GLU A 5 24.14 -27.84 17.64
C GLU A 5 23.58 -27.00 16.47
N TYR A 6 23.48 -27.63 15.28
CA TYR A 6 22.88 -26.96 14.10
C TYR A 6 21.43 -26.51 14.35
N LYS A 7 20.63 -27.38 14.98
CA LYS A 7 19.23 -27.04 15.28
C LYS A 7 19.14 -25.87 16.28
N LEU A 8 19.95 -25.87 17.33
CA LEU A 8 19.99 -24.77 18.31
C LEU A 8 20.36 -23.44 17.64
N LYS A 9 21.40 -23.43 16.79
CA LYS A 9 21.80 -22.23 16.04
C LYS A 9 20.68 -21.70 15.13
N LEU A 10 19.96 -22.59 14.44
CA LEU A 10 18.82 -22.17 13.62
C LEU A 10 17.65 -21.60 14.42
N ASP A 11 17.37 -22.17 15.60
CA ASP A 11 16.30 -21.67 16.47
C ASP A 11 16.69 -20.29 17.05
N GLU A 12 17.96 -20.11 17.39
CA GLU A 12 18.50 -18.83 17.86
C GLU A 12 18.46 -17.76 16.77
N ILE A 13 18.93 -18.08 15.55
CA ILE A 13 18.81 -17.22 14.37
C ILE A 13 17.36 -16.80 14.17
N LYS A 14 16.40 -17.74 14.22
CA LYS A 14 14.98 -17.43 14.06
C LYS A 14 14.48 -16.43 15.11
N ASN A 15 14.90 -16.58 16.37
CA ASN A 15 14.54 -15.68 17.44
C ASN A 15 15.13 -14.28 17.26
N LEU A 16 16.38 -14.18 16.82
CA LEU A 16 17.06 -12.91 16.54
C LEU A 16 16.41 -12.19 15.34
N MET A 17 16.09 -12.94 14.28
CA MET A 17 15.34 -12.37 13.13
C MET A 17 13.99 -11.82 13.54
N ALA A 18 13.24 -12.51 14.41
CA ALA A 18 11.96 -12.03 14.93
C ALA A 18 12.10 -10.71 15.73
N LYS A 19 13.26 -10.50 16.37
CA LYS A 19 13.62 -9.25 17.06
C LYS A 19 14.28 -8.21 16.16
N LYS A 20 14.45 -8.50 14.87
CA LYS A 20 15.18 -7.66 13.87
C LYS A 20 16.66 -7.43 14.23
N GLN A 21 17.26 -8.32 15.02
CA GLN A 21 18.67 -8.31 15.41
C GLN A 21 19.51 -9.06 14.37
N TYR A 22 19.63 -8.47 13.16
CA TYR A 22 20.23 -9.15 12.01
C TYR A 22 21.76 -9.29 12.13
N THR A 23 22.44 -8.38 12.84
CA THR A 23 23.88 -8.43 13.03
C THR A 23 24.28 -9.65 13.86
N GLU A 24 23.60 -9.82 15.01
CA GLU A 24 23.82 -10.96 15.89
C GLU A 24 23.43 -12.28 15.20
N ALA A 25 22.35 -12.26 14.41
CA ALA A 25 21.94 -13.41 13.62
C ALA A 25 23.00 -13.80 12.57
N ALA A 26 23.67 -12.82 11.98
CA ALA A 26 24.76 -13.05 11.01
C ALA A 26 26.01 -13.66 11.66
N GLU A 27 26.38 -13.24 12.87
CA GLU A 27 27.49 -13.84 13.63
C GLU A 27 27.28 -15.34 13.87
N ILE A 28 26.04 -15.73 14.18
CA ILE A 28 25.70 -17.14 14.34
C ILE A 28 25.71 -17.83 12.97
N ALA A 29 25.18 -17.19 11.93
CA ALA A 29 25.14 -17.72 10.57
C ALA A 29 26.54 -17.97 10.03
N ASP A 30 27.52 -17.10 10.31
CA ASP A 30 28.93 -17.24 9.92
C ASP A 30 29.57 -18.51 10.52
N SER A 31 29.07 -19.00 11.66
CA SER A 31 29.53 -20.24 12.29
C SER A 31 29.00 -21.51 11.64
N ILE A 32 28.10 -21.40 10.65
CA ILE A 32 27.42 -22.52 9.98
C ILE A 32 28.05 -22.78 8.61
N ASN A 33 28.42 -24.05 8.33
CA ASN A 33 28.86 -24.44 7.00
C ASN A 33 27.65 -24.67 6.07
N TRP A 34 27.21 -23.61 5.38
CA TRP A 34 26.03 -23.61 4.52
C TRP A 34 26.12 -24.55 3.32
N ARG A 35 27.33 -24.87 2.84
CA ARG A 35 27.54 -25.85 1.74
C ARG A 35 27.06 -27.26 2.09
N LYS A 36 27.05 -27.61 3.39
CA LYS A 36 26.54 -28.89 3.90
C LYS A 36 25.04 -28.89 4.20
N VAL A 37 24.40 -27.69 4.25
CA VAL A 37 22.97 -27.54 4.57
C VAL A 37 22.17 -27.85 3.31
N ARG A 38 21.24 -28.83 3.40
CA ARG A 38 20.37 -29.22 2.29
C ARG A 38 18.99 -28.53 2.34
N ASN A 39 18.63 -27.93 3.47
CA ASN A 39 17.33 -27.32 3.67
C ASN A 39 17.30 -25.96 2.96
N VAL A 40 16.51 -25.87 1.89
CA VAL A 40 16.34 -24.65 1.07
C VAL A 40 15.82 -23.47 1.91
N ASN A 41 14.85 -23.70 2.80
CA ASN A 41 14.31 -22.63 3.64
C ASN A 41 15.37 -22.07 4.62
N ALA A 42 16.29 -22.91 5.10
CA ALA A 42 17.39 -22.44 5.95
C ALA A 42 18.39 -21.59 5.16
N LEU A 43 18.69 -21.98 3.92
CA LEU A 43 19.53 -21.20 3.01
C LEU A 43 18.87 -19.85 2.67
N MET A 44 17.59 -19.84 2.34
CA MET A 44 16.86 -18.60 2.08
C MET A 44 16.91 -17.63 3.27
N LYS A 45 16.70 -18.14 4.50
CA LYS A 45 16.79 -17.30 5.71
C LYS A 45 18.21 -16.75 5.93
N ALA A 46 19.23 -17.56 5.66
CA ALA A 46 20.61 -17.08 5.76
C ALA A 46 20.89 -15.99 4.71
N GLY A 47 20.43 -16.17 3.48
CA GLY A 47 20.50 -15.14 2.44
C GLY A 47 19.81 -13.85 2.86
N ASP A 48 18.61 -13.95 3.47
CA ASP A 48 17.89 -12.78 4.01
C ASP A 48 18.69 -12.05 5.09
N ILE A 49 19.32 -12.76 6.01
CA ILE A 49 20.12 -12.16 7.08
C ILE A 49 21.28 -11.36 6.49
N TYR A 50 22.05 -11.97 5.59
CA TYR A 50 23.18 -11.28 4.97
C TYR A 50 22.73 -10.09 4.10
N ALA A 51 21.61 -10.22 3.39
CA ALA A 51 21.05 -9.13 2.61
C ALA A 51 20.60 -7.94 3.50
N GLN A 52 20.04 -8.22 4.69
CA GLN A 52 19.59 -7.17 5.63
C GLN A 52 20.75 -6.36 6.23
N ILE A 53 21.92 -6.96 6.38
CA ILE A 53 23.14 -6.26 6.86
C ILE A 53 24.02 -5.73 5.73
N GLY A 54 23.57 -5.83 4.48
CA GLY A 54 24.29 -5.32 3.30
C GLY A 54 25.42 -6.21 2.79
N ARG A 55 25.56 -7.45 3.30
CA ARG A 55 26.54 -8.44 2.81
C ARG A 55 25.97 -9.18 1.61
N TYR A 56 25.86 -8.46 0.48
CA TYR A 56 25.14 -8.96 -0.70
C TYR A 56 25.85 -10.10 -1.41
N ASP A 57 27.18 -10.14 -1.41
CA ASP A 57 27.96 -11.21 -2.05
C ASP A 57 27.71 -12.55 -1.36
N GLU A 58 27.74 -12.57 -0.02
CA GLU A 58 27.46 -13.78 0.76
C GLU A 58 25.98 -14.18 0.67
N ALA A 59 25.08 -13.20 0.66
CA ALA A 59 23.66 -13.46 0.45
C ALA A 59 23.43 -14.14 -0.90
N LYS A 60 24.04 -13.62 -1.97
CA LYS A 60 23.97 -14.17 -3.33
C LYS A 60 24.54 -15.59 -3.39
N GLU A 61 25.74 -15.85 -2.80
CA GLU A 61 26.33 -17.18 -2.77
C GLU A 61 25.38 -18.22 -2.12
N ILE A 62 24.78 -17.86 -1.00
CA ILE A 62 23.87 -18.77 -0.29
C ILE A 62 22.55 -18.98 -1.05
N LEU A 63 22.00 -17.92 -1.66
CA LEU A 63 20.78 -18.05 -2.46
C LEU A 63 21.01 -18.85 -3.73
N LEU A 64 22.19 -18.75 -4.37
CA LEU A 64 22.57 -19.62 -5.49
C LEU A 64 22.65 -21.08 -5.05
N MET A 65 23.19 -21.38 -3.86
CA MET A 65 23.12 -22.74 -3.31
C MET A 65 21.69 -23.23 -3.07
N ALA A 66 20.76 -22.33 -2.74
CA ALA A 66 19.33 -22.65 -2.63
C ALA A 66 18.70 -22.90 -4.00
N TYR A 67 19.06 -22.08 -4.98
CA TYR A 67 18.61 -22.18 -6.37
C TYR A 67 19.06 -23.50 -7.02
N ASP A 68 20.32 -23.91 -6.87
CA ASP A 68 20.85 -25.21 -7.36
C ASP A 68 20.03 -26.42 -6.85
N ARG A 69 19.41 -26.26 -5.67
CA ARG A 69 18.59 -27.32 -5.05
C ARG A 69 17.12 -27.26 -5.39
N SER A 70 16.63 -26.10 -5.78
CA SER A 70 15.24 -25.84 -6.14
C SER A 70 15.15 -24.74 -7.21
N PRO A 71 15.50 -25.04 -8.47
CA PRO A 71 15.54 -24.03 -9.54
C PRO A 71 14.17 -23.39 -9.83
N ILE A 72 13.07 -24.10 -9.57
CA ILE A 72 11.70 -23.57 -9.75
C ILE A 72 11.17 -22.85 -8.50
N GLY A 73 12.05 -22.53 -7.55
CA GLY A 73 11.68 -21.86 -6.32
C GLY A 73 11.45 -20.37 -6.52
N ARG A 74 10.22 -19.95 -6.89
CA ARG A 74 9.90 -18.55 -7.20
C ARG A 74 10.46 -17.52 -6.21
N MET A 75 10.42 -17.82 -4.89
CA MET A 75 10.92 -16.90 -3.87
C MET A 75 12.44 -16.81 -3.83
N ILE A 76 13.15 -17.83 -4.30
CA ILE A 76 14.62 -17.80 -4.41
C ILE A 76 15.00 -16.85 -5.55
N ILE A 77 14.35 -17.01 -6.69
CA ILE A 77 14.55 -16.16 -7.89
C ILE A 77 14.21 -14.71 -7.57
N TYR A 78 13.07 -14.49 -6.88
CA TYR A 78 12.69 -13.17 -6.40
C TYR A 78 13.79 -12.52 -5.56
N LYS A 79 14.37 -13.25 -4.59
CA LYS A 79 15.45 -12.74 -3.73
C LYS A 79 16.76 -12.52 -4.46
N LEU A 80 17.09 -13.36 -5.43
CA LEU A 80 18.26 -13.14 -6.30
C LEU A 80 18.07 -11.86 -7.12
N ALA A 81 16.88 -11.63 -7.69
CA ALA A 81 16.54 -10.39 -8.38
C ALA A 81 16.65 -9.17 -7.44
N GLU A 82 16.13 -9.26 -6.21
CA GLU A 82 16.25 -8.17 -5.22
C GLU A 82 17.73 -7.82 -4.94
N ILE A 83 18.59 -8.81 -4.79
CA ILE A 83 20.02 -8.59 -4.56
C ILE A 83 20.67 -7.95 -5.78
N ALA A 84 20.43 -8.50 -6.97
CA ALA A 84 20.98 -7.96 -8.21
C ALA A 84 20.55 -6.50 -8.46
N ILE A 85 19.31 -6.12 -8.09
CA ILE A 85 18.85 -4.73 -8.12
C ILE A 85 19.65 -3.86 -7.13
N LYS A 86 19.86 -4.34 -5.90
CA LYS A 86 20.59 -3.59 -4.85
C LYS A 86 22.07 -3.42 -5.18
N THR A 87 22.70 -4.42 -5.81
CA THR A 87 24.07 -4.36 -6.28
C THR A 87 24.22 -3.65 -7.61
N LYS A 88 23.08 -3.24 -8.23
CA LYS A 88 23.01 -2.58 -9.55
C LYS A 88 23.50 -3.46 -10.71
N GLU A 89 23.45 -4.74 -10.56
CA GLU A 89 23.71 -5.74 -11.61
C GLU A 89 22.44 -5.91 -12.46
N PHE A 90 22.10 -4.87 -13.23
CA PHE A 90 20.78 -4.77 -13.88
C PHE A 90 20.52 -5.81 -14.96
N ASP A 91 21.55 -6.30 -15.63
CA ASP A 91 21.43 -7.36 -16.64
C ASP A 91 21.01 -8.66 -15.96
N GLU A 92 21.69 -9.03 -14.89
CA GLU A 92 21.34 -10.19 -14.09
C GLU A 92 19.98 -10.05 -13.39
N ALA A 93 19.66 -8.84 -12.89
CA ALA A 93 18.34 -8.55 -12.33
C ALA A 93 17.22 -8.75 -13.34
N GLN A 94 17.46 -8.42 -14.62
CA GLN A 94 16.51 -8.65 -15.71
C GLN A 94 16.36 -10.15 -16.01
N GLU A 95 17.44 -10.91 -16.03
CA GLU A 95 17.40 -12.38 -16.24
C GLU A 95 16.55 -13.06 -15.15
N TYR A 96 16.79 -12.73 -13.86
CA TYR A 96 15.97 -13.26 -12.77
C TYR A 96 14.52 -12.78 -12.82
N TYR A 97 14.27 -11.55 -13.25
CA TYR A 97 12.91 -11.04 -13.43
C TYR A 97 12.16 -11.84 -14.50
N ASP A 98 12.79 -12.06 -15.65
CA ASP A 98 12.19 -12.80 -16.77
C ASP A 98 11.90 -14.24 -16.35
N GLU A 99 12.84 -14.90 -15.65
CA GLU A 99 12.65 -16.24 -15.08
C GLU A 99 11.51 -16.26 -14.04
N PHE A 100 11.42 -15.24 -13.17
CA PHE A 100 10.34 -15.15 -12.20
C PHE A 100 8.98 -15.06 -12.88
N VAL A 101 8.86 -14.24 -13.91
CA VAL A 101 7.60 -14.05 -14.69
C VAL A 101 7.23 -15.33 -15.42
N GLU A 102 8.20 -16.10 -15.93
CA GLU A 102 7.96 -17.39 -16.58
C GLU A 102 7.40 -18.43 -15.59
N ILE A 103 8.01 -18.54 -14.41
CA ILE A 103 7.62 -19.53 -13.39
C ILE A 103 6.34 -19.12 -12.67
N ALA A 104 6.13 -17.82 -12.44
CA ALA A 104 5.02 -17.30 -11.67
C ALA A 104 4.30 -16.11 -12.35
N PRO A 105 3.68 -16.32 -13.53
CA PRO A 105 3.12 -15.24 -14.34
C PRO A 105 1.98 -14.46 -13.65
N HIS A 106 1.30 -15.09 -12.70
CA HIS A 106 0.18 -14.48 -11.94
C HIS A 106 0.60 -13.94 -10.56
N ASP A 107 1.88 -13.99 -10.21
CA ASP A 107 2.35 -13.48 -8.93
C ASP A 107 2.59 -11.96 -9.01
N ASN A 108 1.96 -11.21 -8.10
CA ASN A 108 2.03 -9.74 -8.07
C ASN A 108 3.42 -9.20 -7.70
N LEU A 109 4.30 -10.03 -7.13
CA LEU A 109 5.69 -9.65 -6.83
C LEU A 109 6.47 -9.24 -8.10
N LYS A 110 6.04 -9.65 -9.30
CA LYS A 110 6.63 -9.19 -10.57
C LYS A 110 6.56 -7.67 -10.74
N TYR A 111 5.45 -7.05 -10.30
CA TYR A 111 5.30 -5.58 -10.35
C TYR A 111 6.26 -4.90 -9.39
N ILE A 112 6.46 -5.50 -8.21
CA ILE A 112 7.40 -5.00 -7.20
C ILE A 112 8.84 -5.06 -7.72
N LEU A 113 9.27 -6.18 -8.30
CA LEU A 113 10.58 -6.30 -8.93
C LEU A 113 10.77 -5.28 -10.05
N ARG A 114 9.76 -5.14 -10.93
CA ARG A 114 9.80 -4.17 -12.02
C ARG A 114 9.90 -2.73 -11.50
N TYR A 115 9.16 -2.41 -10.46
CA TYR A 115 9.20 -1.11 -9.79
C TYR A 115 10.59 -0.84 -9.20
N GLU A 116 11.11 -1.73 -8.35
CA GLU A 116 12.40 -1.56 -7.68
C GLU A 116 13.55 -1.47 -8.69
N MET A 117 13.52 -2.28 -9.75
CA MET A 117 14.53 -2.23 -10.82
C MET A 117 14.49 -0.90 -11.58
N ASN A 118 13.31 -0.42 -11.99
CA ASN A 118 13.19 0.85 -12.68
C ASN A 118 13.57 2.03 -11.78
N LYS A 119 13.20 1.99 -10.50
CA LYS A 119 13.60 2.98 -9.50
C LYS A 119 15.13 3.01 -9.33
N ALA A 120 15.78 1.85 -9.25
CA ALA A 120 17.24 1.75 -9.14
C ALA A 120 17.97 2.21 -10.41
N LYS A 121 17.37 2.02 -11.59
CA LYS A 121 17.86 2.55 -12.88
C LYS A 121 17.65 4.07 -13.02
N GLY A 122 16.91 4.70 -12.12
CA GLY A 122 16.59 6.14 -12.20
C GLY A 122 15.52 6.48 -13.25
N ALA A 123 14.56 5.59 -13.46
CA ALA A 123 13.44 5.86 -14.37
C ALA A 123 12.61 7.06 -13.92
N GLY A 124 11.96 7.72 -14.87
CA GLY A 124 11.08 8.85 -14.61
C GLY A 124 9.87 8.48 -13.74
N LEU A 125 9.33 9.47 -13.02
CA LEU A 125 8.20 9.27 -12.09
C LEU A 125 6.98 8.65 -12.79
N ASP A 126 6.69 9.04 -14.03
CA ASP A 126 5.54 8.50 -14.77
C ASP A 126 5.63 6.99 -14.99
N VAL A 127 6.83 6.46 -15.27
CA VAL A 127 7.06 5.01 -15.41
C VAL A 127 6.84 4.30 -14.08
N LEU A 128 7.33 4.87 -12.98
CA LEU A 128 7.15 4.30 -11.64
C LEU A 128 5.69 4.32 -11.20
N ILE A 129 4.99 5.41 -11.47
CA ILE A 129 3.55 5.56 -11.21
C ILE A 129 2.77 4.50 -11.98
N GLN A 130 3.01 4.36 -13.28
CA GLN A 130 2.32 3.38 -14.11
C GLN A 130 2.46 1.95 -13.56
N ILE A 131 3.67 1.57 -13.13
CA ILE A 131 3.92 0.23 -12.58
C ILE A 131 3.12 0.00 -11.28
N LEU A 132 3.03 1.01 -10.41
CA LEU A 132 2.27 0.88 -9.17
C LEU A 132 0.75 0.99 -9.39
N GLU A 133 0.29 1.71 -10.42
CA GLU A 133 -1.11 1.67 -10.85
C GLU A 133 -1.49 0.27 -11.32
N GLU A 134 -0.66 -0.38 -12.14
CA GLU A 134 -0.87 -1.77 -12.56
C GLU A 134 -0.88 -2.75 -11.37
N LEU A 135 0.00 -2.55 -10.37
CA LEU A 135 -0.02 -3.34 -9.14
C LEU A 135 -1.32 -3.11 -8.35
N LYS A 136 -1.76 -1.87 -8.22
CA LYS A 136 -2.99 -1.48 -7.51
C LYS A 136 -4.23 -2.18 -8.07
N GLU A 137 -4.31 -2.35 -9.40
CA GLU A 137 -5.42 -3.07 -10.06
C GLU A 137 -5.45 -4.56 -9.69
N GLN A 138 -4.30 -5.16 -9.35
CA GLN A 138 -4.21 -6.56 -8.99
C GLN A 138 -4.29 -6.80 -7.48
N GLU A 139 -3.67 -5.92 -6.71
CA GLU A 139 -3.57 -6.05 -5.26
C GLU A 139 -3.42 -4.68 -4.60
N TYR A 140 -4.34 -4.36 -3.69
CA TYR A 140 -4.31 -3.12 -2.94
C TYR A 140 -3.73 -3.35 -1.55
N THR A 141 -2.46 -2.98 -1.36
CA THR A 141 -1.76 -3.13 -0.08
C THR A 141 -1.30 -1.77 0.45
N GLU A 142 -1.34 -1.59 1.76
CA GLU A 142 -1.07 -0.34 2.46
C GLU A 142 0.26 0.32 2.05
N LYS A 143 1.34 -0.48 2.02
CA LYS A 143 2.68 0.01 1.67
C LYS A 143 2.74 0.59 0.26
N TRP A 144 2.22 -0.16 -0.72
CA TRP A 144 2.33 0.22 -2.13
C TRP A 144 1.32 1.30 -2.53
N ALA A 145 0.17 1.34 -1.86
CA ALA A 145 -0.78 2.44 -1.98
C ALA A 145 -0.18 3.76 -1.51
N PHE A 146 0.53 3.75 -0.36
CA PHE A 146 1.24 4.93 0.11
C PHE A 146 2.40 5.34 -0.82
N GLU A 147 3.18 4.38 -1.31
CA GLU A 147 4.28 4.67 -2.26
C GLU A 147 3.74 5.32 -3.53
N LEU A 148 2.60 4.86 -4.06
CA LEU A 148 1.93 5.48 -5.22
C LEU A 148 1.47 6.92 -4.92
N ALA A 149 0.82 7.15 -3.77
CA ALA A 149 0.43 8.50 -3.34
C ALA A 149 1.64 9.43 -3.23
N TYR A 150 2.76 8.92 -2.70
CA TYR A 150 4.00 9.67 -2.58
C TYR A 150 4.63 9.98 -3.95
N LEU A 151 4.56 9.08 -4.92
CA LEU A 151 5.00 9.35 -6.30
C LEU A 151 4.15 10.42 -6.97
N TYR A 152 2.83 10.42 -6.78
CA TYR A 152 1.96 11.52 -7.26
C TYR A 152 2.36 12.85 -6.64
N HIS A 153 2.68 12.87 -5.34
CA HIS A 153 3.19 14.06 -4.68
C HIS A 153 4.49 14.57 -5.33
N GLN A 154 5.47 13.68 -5.58
CA GLN A 154 6.74 14.02 -6.21
C GLN A 154 6.56 14.54 -7.64
N ALA A 155 5.59 13.99 -8.38
CA ALA A 155 5.25 14.41 -9.74
C ALA A 155 4.44 15.72 -9.80
N GLY A 156 4.06 16.30 -8.64
CA GLY A 156 3.24 17.51 -8.58
C GLY A 156 1.75 17.26 -8.94
N ARG A 157 1.33 16.00 -8.99
CA ARG A 157 -0.04 15.56 -9.30
C ARG A 157 -0.88 15.59 -8.01
N SER A 158 -1.23 16.81 -7.55
CA SER A 158 -1.84 17.02 -6.22
C SER A 158 -3.21 16.39 -6.07
N GLU A 159 -4.04 16.40 -7.10
CA GLU A 159 -5.38 15.82 -7.07
C GLU A 159 -5.31 14.30 -6.93
N GLU A 160 -4.49 13.64 -7.73
CA GLU A 160 -4.30 12.19 -7.65
C GLU A 160 -3.65 11.77 -6.33
N CYS A 161 -2.75 12.61 -5.78
CA CYS A 161 -2.15 12.37 -4.48
C CYS A 161 -3.20 12.39 -3.36
N ILE A 162 -4.08 13.41 -3.34
CA ILE A 162 -5.17 13.53 -2.36
C ILE A 162 -6.10 12.33 -2.47
N ASN A 163 -6.56 12.00 -3.68
CA ASN A 163 -7.46 10.87 -3.90
C ASN A 163 -6.84 9.54 -3.46
N ALA A 164 -5.55 9.32 -3.73
CA ALA A 164 -4.85 8.10 -3.32
C ALA A 164 -4.68 8.02 -1.79
N CYS A 165 -4.42 9.15 -1.12
CA CYS A 165 -4.36 9.20 0.34
C CYS A 165 -5.73 8.91 0.96
N ASP A 166 -6.80 9.53 0.46
CA ASP A 166 -8.17 9.35 0.96
C ASP A 166 -8.62 7.89 0.80
N GLU A 167 -8.32 7.28 -0.34
CA GLU A 167 -8.61 5.88 -0.60
C GLU A 167 -7.85 4.97 0.38
N LEU A 168 -6.55 5.22 0.61
CA LEU A 168 -5.74 4.45 1.55
C LEU A 168 -6.30 4.55 2.98
N ILE A 169 -6.65 5.77 3.42
CA ILE A 169 -7.22 6.01 4.75
C ILE A 169 -8.56 5.28 4.89
N LEU A 170 -9.40 5.34 3.86
CA LEU A 170 -10.70 4.68 3.85
C LEU A 170 -10.59 3.16 3.95
N TRP A 171 -9.66 2.55 3.20
CA TRP A 171 -9.51 1.10 3.13
C TRP A 171 -8.85 0.49 4.38
N PHE A 172 -7.84 1.13 4.94
CA PHE A 172 -7.04 0.55 6.03
C PHE A 172 -7.40 1.10 7.41
N GLY A 173 -7.98 2.30 7.49
CA GLY A 173 -8.45 2.91 8.73
C GLY A 173 -7.36 3.39 9.66
N ASP A 174 -6.41 2.54 10.05
CA ASP A 174 -5.26 2.84 10.90
C ASP A 174 -4.00 2.10 10.44
N GLY A 175 -2.85 2.55 10.91
CA GLY A 175 -1.57 1.92 10.58
C GLY A 175 -0.48 2.95 10.23
N PRO A 176 0.79 2.50 10.18
CA PRO A 176 1.92 3.41 10.00
C PRO A 176 1.94 4.12 8.64
N TYR A 177 1.33 3.54 7.60
CA TYR A 177 1.21 4.18 6.30
C TYR A 177 -0.03 5.06 6.21
N VAL A 178 -1.10 4.74 6.95
CA VAL A 178 -2.27 5.63 7.10
C VAL A 178 -1.89 6.93 7.79
N GLU A 179 -1.09 6.87 8.87
CA GLU A 179 -0.58 8.07 9.55
C GLU A 179 0.23 8.96 8.58
N LYS A 180 1.14 8.36 7.79
CA LYS A 180 1.90 9.08 6.77
C LYS A 180 1.02 9.64 5.66
N ALA A 181 -0.03 8.93 5.26
CA ALA A 181 -0.98 9.39 4.25
C ALA A 181 -1.80 10.60 4.77
N LEU A 182 -2.20 10.59 6.04
CA LEU A 182 -2.86 11.74 6.68
C LEU A 182 -1.98 12.99 6.68
N GLU A 183 -0.68 12.85 7.00
CA GLU A 183 0.27 13.96 6.96
C GLU A 183 0.47 14.47 5.53
N LEU A 184 0.64 13.57 4.56
CA LEU A 184 0.81 13.90 3.16
C LEU A 184 -0.42 14.60 2.60
N ASN A 185 -1.61 14.12 2.91
CA ASN A 185 -2.90 14.67 2.47
C ASN A 185 -3.06 16.12 2.96
N ARG A 186 -2.87 16.38 4.24
CA ARG A 186 -2.92 17.75 4.79
C ARG A 186 -1.98 18.70 4.05
N ALA A 187 -0.73 18.27 3.83
CA ALA A 187 0.26 19.09 3.13
C ALA A 187 -0.14 19.38 1.67
N GLN A 188 -0.84 18.44 1.01
CA GLN A 188 -1.30 18.61 -0.36
C GLN A 188 -2.57 19.47 -0.44
N GLU A 189 -3.53 19.27 0.44
CA GLU A 189 -4.75 20.10 0.50
C GLU A 189 -4.41 21.57 0.68
N ASP A 190 -3.50 21.92 1.58
CA ASP A 190 -3.07 23.30 1.81
C ASP A 190 -2.42 23.90 0.56
N LYS A 191 -1.54 23.16 -0.11
CA LYS A 191 -0.93 23.59 -1.39
C LYS A 191 -1.96 23.72 -2.51
N TYR A 192 -2.84 22.74 -2.65
CA TYR A 192 -3.87 22.74 -3.68
C TYR A 192 -4.86 23.90 -3.46
N ARG A 193 -5.26 24.16 -2.21
CA ARG A 193 -6.12 25.29 -1.86
C ARG A 193 -5.46 26.63 -2.21
N GLN A 194 -4.19 26.83 -1.84
CA GLN A 194 -3.44 28.02 -2.21
C GLN A 194 -3.29 28.20 -3.73
N PHE A 195 -3.04 27.11 -4.45
CA PHE A 195 -2.93 27.14 -5.92
C PHE A 195 -4.25 27.50 -6.58
N LYS A 196 -5.37 26.92 -6.12
CA LYS A 196 -6.71 27.19 -6.62
C LYS A 196 -7.11 28.66 -6.37
N GLN A 197 -6.85 29.15 -5.16
CA GLN A 197 -7.08 30.56 -4.83
C GLN A 197 -6.31 31.51 -5.74
N ARG A 198 -5.04 31.21 -6.06
CA ARG A 198 -4.25 32.00 -7.00
C ARG A 198 -4.78 31.95 -8.45
N LYS A 199 -5.24 30.79 -8.88
CA LYS A 199 -5.76 30.58 -10.24
C LYS A 199 -7.12 31.24 -10.45
N ASP A 200 -7.98 31.18 -9.46
CA ASP A 200 -9.34 31.74 -9.51
C ASP A 200 -9.38 33.26 -9.20
N GLY A 201 -8.20 33.88 -8.94
CA GLY A 201 -8.09 35.32 -8.64
C GLY A 201 -8.77 35.74 -7.35
N ILE A 202 -9.15 34.79 -6.52
CA ILE A 202 -9.72 35.05 -5.19
C ILE A 202 -8.55 35.36 -4.27
N VAL A 203 -8.26 36.66 -4.12
CA VAL A 203 -7.43 37.14 -3.02
C VAL A 203 -8.27 36.90 -1.77
N GLU A 204 -7.89 36.01 -0.89
CA GLU A 204 -8.40 35.99 0.48
C GLU A 204 -8.01 37.34 1.10
N VAL A 205 -8.95 38.27 1.11
CA VAL A 205 -8.78 39.50 1.86
C VAL A 205 -8.87 39.08 3.32
N ARG A 206 -7.76 39.20 4.06
CA ARG A 206 -7.76 38.92 5.50
C ARG A 206 -8.73 39.86 6.18
N PRO A 207 -9.39 39.44 7.26
CA PRO A 207 -10.30 40.31 8.02
C PRO A 207 -9.63 41.62 8.46
N GLU A 208 -8.33 41.67 8.55
CA GLU A 208 -7.48 42.82 8.91
C GLU A 208 -7.43 43.89 7.80
N ASP A 209 -7.64 43.49 6.53
CA ASP A 209 -7.59 44.41 5.38
C ASP A 209 -8.92 45.20 5.20
N TYR A 210 -9.97 44.83 5.94
CA TYR A 210 -11.26 45.54 5.92
C TYR A 210 -11.36 46.75 6.88
N LEU A 211 -10.32 46.97 7.69
CA LEU A 211 -10.35 48.06 8.71
C LEU A 211 -9.97 49.44 8.17
N GLU A 212 -9.49 49.57 6.93
CA GLU A 212 -9.06 50.86 6.38
C GLU A 212 -10.10 51.56 5.48
N SER A 213 -11.18 50.92 5.06
CA SER A 213 -12.15 51.52 4.12
C SER A 213 -13.57 51.71 4.64
N GLY A 214 -13.77 51.99 5.91
CA GLY A 214 -14.94 52.70 6.48
C GLY A 214 -16.37 52.36 5.99
N GLU A 215 -16.62 51.28 5.22
CA GLU A 215 -17.94 50.90 4.79
C GLU A 215 -18.53 49.78 5.64
N ILE A 216 -19.67 50.04 6.20
CA ILE A 216 -20.44 49.21 7.12
C ILE A 216 -20.93 47.94 6.37
N ILE A 217 -20.34 46.79 6.69
CA ILE A 217 -20.85 45.49 6.24
C ILE A 217 -22.02 45.07 7.14
N LYS A 218 -23.17 44.84 6.53
CA LYS A 218 -24.35 44.29 7.16
C LYS A 218 -24.04 42.89 7.69
N GLU A 219 -24.41 42.69 8.94
CA GLU A 219 -24.39 41.51 9.80
C GLU A 219 -23.69 40.21 9.31
N PRO A 220 -22.77 39.69 10.11
CA PRO A 220 -22.09 38.41 9.77
C PRO A 220 -23.09 37.25 9.79
N VAL A 221 -23.13 36.51 8.68
CA VAL A 221 -23.83 35.22 8.63
C VAL A 221 -23.19 34.31 9.67
N GLN A 222 -23.88 34.07 10.76
CA GLN A 222 -23.47 33.08 11.76
C GLN A 222 -23.53 31.67 11.12
N ILE A 223 -22.42 31.19 10.66
CA ILE A 223 -22.24 29.76 10.35
C ILE A 223 -22.20 29.06 11.70
N LYS A 224 -23.32 28.43 12.08
CA LYS A 224 -23.34 27.56 13.26
C LYS A 224 -22.36 26.40 12.99
N PRO A 225 -21.40 26.16 13.89
CA PRO A 225 -20.54 24.97 13.75
C PRO A 225 -21.45 23.73 13.72
N VAL A 226 -21.34 22.92 12.68
CA VAL A 226 -21.94 21.59 12.64
C VAL A 226 -21.20 20.77 13.68
N THR A 227 -21.78 20.69 14.88
CA THR A 227 -21.32 19.73 15.87
C THR A 227 -21.66 18.34 15.32
N THR A 228 -20.66 17.64 14.83
CA THR A 228 -20.75 16.21 14.54
C THR A 228 -20.94 15.48 15.85
N ASN A 229 -22.21 15.25 16.21
CA ASN A 229 -22.54 14.36 17.31
C ASN A 229 -22.22 12.94 16.89
N ALA A 230 -21.22 12.33 17.54
CA ALA A 230 -20.85 10.93 17.35
C ALA A 230 -22.00 9.94 17.63
N GLU A 231 -23.07 10.40 18.30
CA GLU A 231 -24.31 9.63 18.53
C GLU A 231 -25.21 9.47 17.29
N LYS A 232 -24.95 10.20 16.19
CA LYS A 232 -25.73 10.07 14.94
C LYS A 232 -25.32 8.89 14.06
N PHE A 233 -24.21 8.24 14.36
CA PHE A 233 -23.74 7.04 13.65
C PHE A 233 -24.13 5.74 14.37
N ASN A 234 -25.35 5.68 14.91
CA ASN A 234 -25.89 4.42 15.38
C ASN A 234 -26.51 3.69 14.17
N THR A 235 -26.11 2.43 13.97
CA THR A 235 -26.55 1.57 12.86
C THR A 235 -28.08 1.52 12.69
N VAL A 236 -28.83 1.73 13.75
CA VAL A 236 -30.31 1.80 13.74
C VAL A 236 -30.79 3.07 12.98
N ASN A 237 -30.12 4.23 13.15
CA ASN A 237 -30.48 5.46 12.43
C ASN A 237 -30.13 5.38 10.93
N LEU A 238 -29.05 4.68 10.58
CA LEU A 238 -28.66 4.48 9.18
C LEU A 238 -29.69 3.64 8.42
N GLN A 239 -30.23 2.61 9.08
CA GLN A 239 -31.28 1.75 8.50
C GLN A 239 -32.59 2.50 8.30
N GLU A 240 -32.98 3.36 9.25
CA GLU A 240 -34.18 4.21 9.10
C GLU A 240 -34.01 5.28 8.02
N GLU A 241 -32.83 5.87 7.89
CA GLU A 241 -32.55 6.89 6.87
C GLU A 241 -32.42 6.27 5.48
N LEU A 242 -31.87 5.05 5.36
CA LEU A 242 -31.86 4.27 4.13
C LEU A 242 -33.30 3.87 3.73
N ALA A 243 -34.12 3.42 4.69
CA ALA A 243 -35.53 3.08 4.44
C ALA A 243 -36.34 4.30 3.98
N ARG A 244 -36.11 5.48 4.57
CA ARG A 244 -36.75 6.76 4.14
C ARG A 244 -36.30 7.18 2.76
N SER A 245 -35.00 7.07 2.46
CA SER A 245 -34.44 7.40 1.14
C SER A 245 -34.96 6.47 0.06
N MET A 246 -35.05 5.15 0.36
CA MET A 246 -35.65 4.16 -0.55
C MET A 246 -37.13 4.46 -0.78
N GLN A 247 -37.87 4.85 0.25
CA GLN A 247 -39.30 5.19 0.13
C GLN A 247 -39.53 6.48 -0.66
N GLN A 248 -38.63 7.48 -0.54
CA GLN A 248 -38.65 8.69 -1.37
C GLN A 248 -38.32 8.38 -2.85
N ILE A 249 -37.37 7.48 -3.12
CA ILE A 249 -37.05 7.05 -4.49
C ILE A 249 -38.23 6.27 -5.09
N MET A 250 -38.88 5.38 -4.33
CA MET A 250 -40.07 4.67 -4.78
C MET A 250 -41.25 5.60 -5.08
N ASN A 251 -41.45 6.67 -4.27
CA ASN A 251 -42.50 7.64 -4.50
C ASN A 251 -42.20 8.63 -5.62
N ALA A 252 -40.92 8.76 -6.02
CA ALA A 252 -40.50 9.69 -7.10
C ALA A 252 -40.50 9.04 -8.50
N THR A 253 -40.58 7.72 -8.60
CA THR A 253 -40.57 6.96 -9.87
C THR A 253 -41.83 6.16 -10.05
N GLU A 254 -42.88 6.78 -10.61
CA GLU A 254 -44.08 6.14 -11.14
C GLU A 254 -43.84 5.40 -12.49
N LYS A 255 -42.75 4.65 -12.62
CA LYS A 255 -42.51 3.84 -13.83
C LYS A 255 -42.23 2.38 -13.48
N GLU A 256 -43.01 1.52 -14.11
CA GLU A 256 -43.01 0.05 -13.96
C GLU A 256 -41.65 -0.68 -14.08
N GLU A 257 -40.67 -0.07 -14.72
CA GLU A 257 -39.33 -0.65 -14.93
C GLU A 257 -38.46 -0.75 -13.65
N VAL A 258 -38.77 0.03 -12.61
CA VAL A 258 -38.02 0.01 -11.34
C VAL A 258 -38.52 -1.08 -10.40
N ALA A 259 -39.79 -1.42 -10.49
CA ALA A 259 -40.40 -2.46 -9.66
C ALA A 259 -39.82 -3.85 -9.98
N ASP A 260 -39.52 -4.15 -11.24
CA ASP A 260 -38.95 -5.44 -11.68
C ASP A 260 -37.49 -5.59 -11.21
N THR A 261 -36.71 -4.48 -11.23
CA THR A 261 -35.33 -4.48 -10.76
C THR A 261 -35.24 -4.64 -9.24
N MET A 262 -36.15 -4.02 -8.49
CA MET A 262 -36.24 -4.13 -7.03
C MET A 262 -36.67 -5.54 -6.59
N GLN A 263 -37.56 -6.19 -7.34
CA GLN A 263 -37.98 -7.57 -7.09
C GLN A 263 -36.83 -8.56 -7.38
N GLY A 264 -36.00 -8.29 -8.37
CA GLY A 264 -34.76 -9.01 -8.67
C GLY A 264 -33.72 -8.91 -7.56
N ILE A 265 -33.49 -7.69 -7.04
CA ILE A 265 -32.55 -7.45 -5.92
C ILE A 265 -33.05 -8.13 -4.64
N LYS A 266 -34.35 -8.06 -4.35
CA LYS A 266 -34.95 -8.71 -3.17
C LYS A 266 -34.77 -10.22 -3.21
N LYS A 267 -34.91 -10.82 -4.38
CA LYS A 267 -34.72 -12.26 -4.59
C LYS A 267 -33.25 -12.68 -4.41
N ILE A 268 -32.30 -11.84 -4.87
CA ILE A 268 -30.86 -12.08 -4.68
C ILE A 268 -30.48 -11.98 -3.20
N VAL A 269 -31.03 -11.01 -2.46
CA VAL A 269 -30.76 -10.82 -1.02
C VAL A 269 -31.35 -11.98 -0.18
N GLU A 270 -32.49 -12.53 -0.58
CA GLU A 270 -33.10 -13.70 0.09
C GLU A 270 -32.34 -15.01 -0.20
N GLU A 271 -31.62 -15.09 -1.30
CA GLU A 271 -30.83 -16.28 -1.70
C GLU A 271 -29.39 -16.28 -1.10
N ILE A 272 -28.93 -15.22 -0.42
CA ILE A 272 -27.62 -15.18 0.21
C ILE A 272 -27.72 -15.61 1.68
N PRO A 273 -27.18 -16.79 2.06
CA PRO A 273 -27.39 -17.40 3.40
C PRO A 273 -26.80 -16.61 4.58
N TYR A 274 -25.95 -15.60 4.30
CA TYR A 274 -25.22 -14.82 5.32
C TYR A 274 -25.90 -13.50 5.72
N LEU A 275 -27.02 -13.13 5.12
CA LEU A 275 -27.78 -11.92 5.44
C LEU A 275 -29.00 -12.17 6.33
N GLN A 276 -29.25 -13.39 6.75
CA GLN A 276 -30.24 -13.69 7.77
C GLN A 276 -29.57 -13.65 9.14
N LEU A 277 -29.52 -12.48 9.74
CA LEU A 277 -29.24 -12.32 11.18
C LEU A 277 -30.55 -12.45 11.96
N PRO A 278 -30.53 -13.13 13.15
CA PRO A 278 -31.70 -13.44 13.95
C PRO A 278 -32.40 -12.20 14.50
#